data_5fc1583361b42a688a91d7f0435815a3
#
_entry.id   5fc1583361b42a688a91d7f0435815a3
#
_cell.length_a   1.000
_cell.length_b   1.000
_cell.length_c   1.000
_cell.angle_alpha   90.00
_cell.angle_beta   90.00
_cell.angle_gamma   90.00
#
_symmetry.space_group_name_H-M   'P 1'
#
loop_
_entity.id
_entity.type
_entity.pdbx_description
1 polymer ?
#
loop_
_entity_poly.entity_id
_entity_poly.type
_entity_poly.pdbx_seq_one_letter_code
_entity_poly.pdbx_strand_id
1 'polypeptide(L)'
;MNQRSHQKCRKADPARRLAYTALLAVETHGSYANLALADQLRAARMTGRDAAFATELVDGTSRGTGTWDRIIAAASNRAPAKLQPGVRVVLRMAAHQILAMRVPTRAAVASSVDLAGQVIGERVTGLVNAVSRRISSHSLEEWATEIGGCDAVDVMALRTLHPTWIVKAFQNRLGADELEAALLADNEPSVPTLVVRPGLAEREELMPGTPTRYSPWGVVRPGNPSDVAAVREGRAGVQDEGSQLVILALLRAAEANGCFGQWLDLCAGPGGKSALLAGLASQHDTRLTAVELHEHRADLVAKALKTIPGDHRVITADGTRPPLPAQSFAAVLADVPCSGLGSVSYTHLTLPTNREV
;
A
#
# COMPACT_ATOMS: atom_id res chain seq x y z
N MET A 1 -32.91 41.58 -11.47
CA MET A 1 -31.63 41.27 -12.15
C MET A 1 -30.65 40.70 -11.12
N ASN A 2 -30.53 39.38 -11.05
CA ASN A 2 -29.69 38.69 -10.09
C ASN A 2 -28.36 38.38 -10.76
N GLN A 3 -27.34 39.18 -10.52
CA GLN A 3 -25.97 38.91 -10.92
C GLN A 3 -25.44 37.75 -10.06
N ARG A 4 -25.59 36.50 -10.53
CA ARG A 4 -24.79 35.39 -10.05
C ARG A 4 -23.35 35.65 -10.48
N SER A 5 -22.51 36.12 -9.57
CA SER A 5 -21.09 36.19 -9.75
C SER A 5 -20.59 34.79 -10.12
N HIS A 6 -20.20 34.59 -11.38
CA HIS A 6 -19.43 33.42 -11.80
C HIS A 6 -18.09 33.49 -11.08
N GLN A 7 -18.02 32.84 -9.92
CA GLN A 7 -16.77 32.62 -9.24
C GLN A 7 -15.94 31.68 -10.17
N LYS A 8 -14.97 32.25 -10.89
CA LYS A 8 -14.04 31.48 -11.72
C LYS A 8 -13.45 30.35 -10.87
N CYS A 9 -13.73 29.12 -11.25
CA CYS A 9 -13.15 27.94 -10.61
C CYS A 9 -11.63 28.13 -10.55
N ARG A 10 -11.06 28.18 -9.37
CA ARG A 10 -9.62 28.26 -9.19
C ARG A 10 -9.00 26.98 -9.74
N LYS A 11 -7.83 27.10 -10.36
CA LYS A 11 -7.12 25.94 -10.91
C LYS A 11 -6.84 24.97 -9.77
N ALA A 12 -7.34 23.71 -9.87
CA ALA A 12 -7.13 22.73 -8.81
C ALA A 12 -5.63 22.46 -8.62
N ASP A 13 -5.26 22.23 -7.40
CA ASP A 13 -3.91 21.90 -6.98
C ASP A 13 -3.38 20.67 -7.74
N PRO A 14 -2.18 20.74 -8.34
CA PRO A 14 -1.64 19.65 -9.15
C PRO A 14 -1.52 18.32 -8.39
N ALA A 15 -1.13 18.34 -7.10
CA ALA A 15 -0.98 17.14 -6.29
C ALA A 15 -2.33 16.47 -6.04
N ARG A 16 -3.38 17.26 -5.75
CA ARG A 16 -4.76 16.74 -5.58
C ARG A 16 -5.32 16.17 -6.88
N ARG A 17 -5.02 16.78 -8.01
CA ARG A 17 -5.47 16.28 -9.31
C ARG A 17 -4.78 14.96 -9.65
N LEU A 18 -3.50 14.85 -9.35
CA LEU A 18 -2.73 13.62 -9.53
C LEU A 18 -3.27 12.50 -8.63
N ALA A 19 -3.48 12.79 -7.35
CA ALA A 19 -4.07 11.84 -6.41
C ALA A 19 -5.47 11.37 -6.85
N TYR A 20 -6.31 12.29 -7.33
CA TYR A 20 -7.61 11.94 -7.90
C TYR A 20 -7.49 10.98 -9.08
N THR A 21 -6.56 11.21 -10.01
CA THR A 21 -6.37 10.35 -11.19
C THR A 21 -5.95 8.94 -10.77
N ALA A 22 -5.02 8.82 -9.82
CA ALA A 22 -4.59 7.54 -9.28
C ALA A 22 -5.74 6.79 -8.58
N LEU A 23 -6.47 7.48 -7.70
CA LEU A 23 -7.62 6.90 -6.97
C LEU A 23 -8.78 6.53 -7.90
N LEU A 24 -9.02 7.30 -8.96
CA LEU A 24 -10.04 6.96 -9.95
C LEU A 24 -9.67 5.70 -10.72
N ALA A 25 -8.38 5.49 -11.06
CA ALA A 25 -7.91 4.26 -11.68
C ALA A 25 -8.09 3.04 -10.75
N VAL A 26 -7.85 3.20 -9.44
CA VAL A 26 -8.17 2.16 -8.44
C VAL A 26 -9.66 1.84 -8.46
N GLU A 27 -10.50 2.86 -8.41
CA GLU A 27 -11.96 2.73 -8.32
C GLU A 27 -12.60 2.10 -9.58
N THR A 28 -12.06 2.42 -10.76
CA THR A 28 -12.70 2.02 -12.04
C THR A 28 -12.05 0.81 -12.70
N HIS A 29 -10.77 0.57 -12.45
CA HIS A 29 -10.01 -0.51 -13.10
C HIS A 29 -9.42 -1.52 -12.12
N GLY A 30 -9.61 -1.35 -10.81
CA GLY A 30 -9.01 -2.23 -9.81
C GLY A 30 -7.48 -2.13 -9.75
N SER A 31 -6.91 -1.01 -10.19
CA SER A 31 -5.45 -0.79 -10.16
C SER A 31 -4.93 -0.77 -8.74
N TYR A 32 -3.67 -1.19 -8.54
CA TYR A 32 -3.01 -1.01 -7.25
C TYR A 32 -2.67 0.46 -7.01
N ALA A 33 -3.08 1.01 -5.86
CA ALA A 33 -2.94 2.43 -5.54
C ALA A 33 -1.48 2.92 -5.63
N ASN A 34 -0.53 2.15 -5.09
CA ASN A 34 0.88 2.47 -5.11
C ASN A 34 1.47 2.50 -6.53
N LEU A 35 1.06 1.58 -7.41
CA LEU A 35 1.52 1.55 -8.79
C LEU A 35 0.92 2.71 -9.59
N ALA A 36 -0.40 2.92 -9.48
CA ALA A 36 -1.09 4.02 -10.14
C ALA A 36 -0.50 5.38 -9.71
N LEU A 37 -0.21 5.55 -8.43
CA LEU A 37 0.43 6.76 -7.90
C LEU A 37 1.86 6.95 -8.44
N ALA A 38 2.68 5.90 -8.41
CA ALA A 38 4.07 5.97 -8.87
C ALA A 38 4.16 6.37 -10.36
N ASP A 39 3.27 5.85 -11.19
CA ASP A 39 3.19 6.20 -12.61
C ASP A 39 2.78 7.67 -12.80
N GLN A 40 1.79 8.16 -12.05
CA GLN A 40 1.36 9.55 -12.10
C GLN A 40 2.46 10.53 -11.62
N LEU A 41 3.13 10.22 -10.51
CA LEU A 41 4.24 11.04 -10.00
C LEU A 41 5.38 11.14 -11.02
N ARG A 42 5.73 10.02 -11.65
CA ARG A 42 6.78 9.94 -12.67
C ARG A 42 6.40 10.74 -13.91
N ALA A 43 5.18 10.57 -14.43
CA ALA A 43 4.67 11.30 -15.59
C ALA A 43 4.62 12.81 -15.36
N ALA A 44 4.23 13.24 -14.16
CA ALA A 44 4.16 14.65 -13.78
C ALA A 44 5.52 15.22 -13.35
N ARG A 45 6.57 14.40 -13.21
CA ARG A 45 7.87 14.78 -12.63
C ARG A 45 7.71 15.47 -11.25
N MET A 46 6.69 15.04 -10.50
CA MET A 46 6.39 15.63 -9.18
C MET A 46 7.33 15.04 -8.13
N THR A 47 7.95 15.92 -7.36
CA THR A 47 8.93 15.55 -6.31
C THR A 47 8.72 16.37 -5.05
N GLY A 48 9.46 16.05 -4.00
CA GLY A 48 9.49 16.83 -2.76
C GLY A 48 8.15 16.83 -2.03
N ARG A 49 7.78 18.00 -1.49
CA ARG A 49 6.58 18.16 -0.64
C ARG A 49 5.27 17.84 -1.35
N ASP A 50 5.14 18.18 -2.62
CA ASP A 50 3.92 17.94 -3.38
C ASP A 50 3.73 16.44 -3.67
N ALA A 51 4.83 15.71 -3.96
CA ALA A 51 4.79 14.27 -4.10
C ALA A 51 4.42 13.58 -2.77
N ALA A 52 5.00 14.01 -1.65
CA ALA A 52 4.68 13.49 -0.33
C ALA A 52 3.20 13.75 0.03
N PHE A 53 2.68 14.94 -0.29
CA PHE A 53 1.28 15.28 -0.07
C PHE A 53 0.34 14.41 -0.94
N ALA A 54 0.68 14.21 -2.22
CA ALA A 54 -0.10 13.33 -3.11
C ALA A 54 -0.09 11.88 -2.62
N THR A 55 1.05 11.40 -2.11
CA THR A 55 1.20 10.05 -1.55
C THR A 55 0.32 9.87 -0.33
N GLU A 56 0.41 10.78 0.66
CA GLU A 56 -0.44 10.73 1.84
C GLU A 56 -1.93 10.78 1.47
N LEU A 57 -2.29 11.60 0.49
CA LEU A 57 -3.67 11.73 0.05
C LEU A 57 -4.20 10.46 -0.62
N VAL A 58 -3.37 9.75 -1.41
CA VAL A 58 -3.75 8.48 -2.04
C VAL A 58 -3.80 7.37 -1.00
N ASP A 59 -2.75 7.20 -0.22
CA ASP A 59 -2.62 6.09 0.73
C ASP A 59 -3.66 6.18 1.85
N GLY A 60 -3.82 7.35 2.47
CA GLY A 60 -4.78 7.54 3.54
C GLY A 60 -6.24 7.50 3.06
N THR A 61 -6.53 8.03 1.85
CA THR A 61 -7.87 7.90 1.26
C THR A 61 -8.19 6.44 0.98
N SER A 62 -7.25 5.69 0.44
CA SER A 62 -7.40 4.27 0.14
C SER A 62 -7.58 3.44 1.41
N ARG A 63 -6.75 3.66 2.41
CA ARG A 63 -6.78 2.95 3.70
C ARG A 63 -8.12 3.11 4.40
N GLY A 64 -8.63 4.33 4.50
CA GLY A 64 -9.89 4.64 5.19
C GLY A 64 -11.15 4.52 4.33
N THR A 65 -11.10 3.95 3.12
CA THR A 65 -12.23 3.95 2.16
C THR A 65 -13.54 3.48 2.79
N GLY A 66 -13.52 2.39 3.56
CA GLY A 66 -14.72 1.86 4.21
C GLY A 66 -15.34 2.85 5.20
N THR A 67 -14.52 3.51 6.01
CA THR A 67 -14.95 4.54 6.95
C THR A 67 -15.43 5.79 6.22
N TRP A 68 -14.67 6.24 5.20
CA TRP A 68 -15.09 7.41 4.41
C TRP A 68 -16.44 7.20 3.74
N ASP A 69 -16.69 6.00 3.20
CA ASP A 69 -17.97 5.67 2.57
C ASP A 69 -19.14 5.71 3.56
N ARG A 70 -18.95 5.23 4.77
CA ARG A 70 -19.97 5.30 5.82
C ARG A 70 -20.25 6.74 6.24
N ILE A 71 -19.22 7.56 6.40
CA ILE A 71 -19.35 8.98 6.73
C ILE A 71 -20.03 9.76 5.57
N ILE A 72 -19.63 9.47 4.31
CA ILE A 72 -20.27 10.07 3.13
C ILE A 72 -21.74 9.66 3.05
N ALA A 73 -22.09 8.41 3.35
CA ALA A 73 -23.46 7.95 3.37
C ALA A 73 -24.31 8.73 4.39
N ALA A 74 -23.80 8.87 5.61
CA ALA A 74 -24.46 9.63 6.68
C ALA A 74 -24.58 11.12 6.34
N ALA A 75 -23.49 11.73 5.83
CA ALA A 75 -23.45 13.15 5.50
C ALA A 75 -24.31 13.54 4.28
N SER A 76 -24.44 12.64 3.29
CA SER A 76 -25.17 12.88 2.05
C SER A 76 -26.59 12.31 2.02
N ASN A 77 -26.92 11.45 2.97
CA ASN A 77 -28.11 10.59 2.99
C ASN A 77 -28.28 9.77 1.70
N ARG A 78 -27.15 9.31 1.13
CA ARG A 78 -27.09 8.52 -0.10
C ARG A 78 -26.07 7.39 0.04
N ALA A 79 -26.44 6.20 -0.42
CA ALA A 79 -25.47 5.12 -0.54
C ALA A 79 -24.34 5.52 -1.50
N PRO A 80 -23.05 5.34 -1.13
CA PRO A 80 -21.91 5.71 -1.96
C PRO A 80 -21.94 5.08 -3.36
N ALA A 81 -22.47 3.86 -3.49
CA ALA A 81 -22.62 3.17 -4.77
C ALA A 81 -23.55 3.91 -5.76
N LYS A 82 -24.43 4.80 -5.27
CA LYS A 82 -25.30 5.64 -6.12
C LYS A 82 -24.63 6.92 -6.60
N LEU A 83 -23.43 7.24 -6.08
CA LEU A 83 -22.64 8.38 -6.54
C LEU A 83 -21.81 7.98 -7.76
N GLN A 84 -21.62 8.91 -8.69
CA GLN A 84 -20.66 8.70 -9.79
C GLN A 84 -19.27 8.40 -9.22
N PRO A 85 -18.48 7.49 -9.82
CA PRO A 85 -17.16 7.13 -9.32
C PRO A 85 -16.26 8.33 -9.02
N GLY A 86 -16.18 9.29 -9.94
CA GLY A 86 -15.39 10.51 -9.74
C GLY A 86 -15.84 11.35 -8.55
N VAL A 87 -17.16 11.48 -8.32
CA VAL A 87 -17.70 12.22 -7.16
C VAL A 87 -17.37 11.50 -5.86
N ARG A 88 -17.50 10.17 -5.85
CA ARG A 88 -17.15 9.34 -4.69
C ARG A 88 -15.67 9.48 -4.32
N VAL A 89 -14.77 9.42 -5.29
CA VAL A 89 -13.33 9.64 -5.08
C VAL A 89 -13.07 11.03 -4.49
N VAL A 90 -13.63 12.09 -5.06
CA VAL A 90 -13.45 13.46 -4.52
C VAL A 90 -13.96 13.57 -3.09
N LEU A 91 -15.10 12.95 -2.77
CA LEU A 91 -15.67 13.02 -1.41
C LEU A 91 -14.84 12.20 -0.40
N ARG A 92 -14.29 11.03 -0.79
CA ARG A 92 -13.35 10.27 0.05
C ARG A 92 -12.07 11.06 0.32
N MET A 93 -11.50 11.70 -0.71
CA MET A 93 -10.35 12.59 -0.55
C MET A 93 -10.67 13.78 0.35
N ALA A 94 -11.88 14.35 0.26
CA ALA A 94 -12.34 15.43 1.13
C ALA A 94 -12.44 14.94 2.59
N ALA A 95 -13.07 13.78 2.82
CA ALA A 95 -13.21 13.19 4.15
C ALA A 95 -11.84 12.95 4.79
N HIS A 96 -10.90 12.34 4.06
CA HIS A 96 -9.55 12.13 4.56
C HIS A 96 -8.84 13.44 4.92
N GLN A 97 -8.89 14.46 4.04
CA GLN A 97 -8.27 15.76 4.31
C GLN A 97 -8.87 16.47 5.52
N ILE A 98 -10.19 16.36 5.70
CA ILE A 98 -10.92 17.05 6.78
C ILE A 98 -10.72 16.35 8.13
N LEU A 99 -10.76 15.01 8.14
CA LEU A 99 -10.88 14.22 9.37
C LEU A 99 -9.57 13.61 9.84
N ALA A 100 -8.62 13.35 8.92
CA ALA A 100 -7.39 12.64 9.25
C ALA A 100 -6.10 13.42 8.92
N MET A 101 -6.14 14.37 7.97
CA MET A 101 -4.96 15.19 7.65
C MET A 101 -4.97 16.51 8.40
N ARG A 102 -3.79 17.13 8.54
CA ARG A 102 -3.63 18.48 9.12
C ARG A 102 -3.92 19.60 8.11
N VAL A 103 -4.94 19.42 7.28
CA VAL A 103 -5.37 20.45 6.32
C VAL A 103 -6.44 21.31 6.98
N PRO A 104 -6.33 22.66 6.99
CA PRO A 104 -7.38 23.49 7.52
C PRO A 104 -8.73 23.19 6.84
N THR A 105 -9.77 22.92 7.60
CA THR A 105 -11.08 22.46 7.13
C THR A 105 -11.64 23.31 5.97
N ARG A 106 -11.55 24.64 6.10
CA ARG A 106 -12.02 25.55 5.04
C ARG A 106 -11.25 25.35 3.72
N ALA A 107 -9.95 25.11 3.81
CA ALA A 107 -9.10 24.86 2.65
C ALA A 107 -9.40 23.49 2.03
N ALA A 108 -9.60 22.44 2.85
CA ALA A 108 -9.96 21.10 2.39
C ALA A 108 -11.30 21.12 1.62
N VAL A 109 -12.34 21.79 2.16
CA VAL A 109 -13.63 21.92 1.50
C VAL A 109 -13.48 22.69 0.18
N ALA A 110 -12.84 23.86 0.19
CA ALA A 110 -12.70 24.70 -1.00
C ALA A 110 -11.92 23.97 -2.12
N SER A 111 -10.78 23.34 -1.79
CA SER A 111 -9.97 22.62 -2.76
C SER A 111 -10.66 21.38 -3.33
N SER A 112 -11.53 20.72 -2.55
CA SER A 112 -12.33 19.60 -3.03
C SER A 112 -13.41 20.04 -4.01
N VAL A 113 -14.03 21.21 -3.78
CA VAL A 113 -15.01 21.81 -4.69
C VAL A 113 -14.33 22.24 -6.00
N ASP A 114 -13.18 22.91 -5.90
CA ASP A 114 -12.39 23.32 -7.07
C ASP A 114 -11.92 22.10 -7.90
N LEU A 115 -11.48 21.02 -7.23
CA LEU A 115 -11.12 19.77 -7.87
C LEU A 115 -12.32 19.17 -8.62
N ALA A 116 -13.47 19.04 -7.95
CA ALA A 116 -14.68 18.49 -8.55
C ALA A 116 -15.11 19.25 -9.79
N GLY A 117 -15.09 20.58 -9.73
CA GLY A 117 -15.41 21.45 -10.88
C GLY A 117 -14.50 21.22 -12.08
N GLN A 118 -13.21 20.99 -11.84
CA GLN A 118 -12.22 20.77 -12.90
C GLN A 118 -12.27 19.37 -13.51
N VAL A 119 -12.38 18.31 -12.68
CA VAL A 119 -12.21 16.93 -13.15
C VAL A 119 -13.53 16.25 -13.52
N ILE A 120 -14.67 16.79 -13.05
CA ILE A 120 -15.99 16.21 -13.29
C ILE A 120 -16.91 17.24 -13.97
N GLY A 121 -16.89 18.48 -13.48
CA GLY A 121 -17.67 19.59 -14.01
C GLY A 121 -18.46 20.33 -12.94
N GLU A 122 -18.91 21.54 -13.28
CA GLU A 122 -19.56 22.49 -12.36
C GLU A 122 -20.85 21.95 -11.71
N ARG A 123 -21.56 21.03 -12.38
CA ARG A 123 -22.84 20.50 -11.89
C ARG A 123 -22.74 19.75 -10.56
N VAL A 124 -21.58 19.20 -10.24
CA VAL A 124 -21.37 18.42 -9.02
C VAL A 124 -20.82 19.24 -7.85
N THR A 125 -20.34 20.46 -8.10
CA THR A 125 -19.67 21.30 -7.08
C THR A 125 -20.60 21.64 -5.91
N GLY A 126 -21.88 21.87 -6.16
CA GLY A 126 -22.88 22.12 -5.12
C GLY A 126 -23.04 20.91 -4.19
N LEU A 127 -23.09 19.70 -4.74
CA LEU A 127 -23.17 18.46 -3.95
C LEU A 127 -21.90 18.27 -3.13
N VAL A 128 -20.71 18.37 -3.77
CA VAL A 128 -19.43 18.23 -3.08
C VAL A 128 -19.28 19.24 -1.95
N ASN A 129 -19.66 20.51 -2.17
CA ASN A 129 -19.62 21.53 -1.13
C ASN A 129 -20.54 21.20 0.06
N ALA A 130 -21.79 20.81 -0.22
CA ALA A 130 -22.76 20.50 0.83
C ALA A 130 -22.31 19.29 1.67
N VAL A 131 -21.89 18.21 1.02
CA VAL A 131 -21.45 16.99 1.71
C VAL A 131 -20.15 17.23 2.48
N SER A 132 -19.15 17.90 1.89
CA SER A 132 -17.90 18.21 2.57
C SER A 132 -18.09 19.10 3.80
N ARG A 133 -19.00 20.07 3.74
CA ARG A 133 -19.37 20.89 4.91
C ARG A 133 -20.05 20.07 6.00
N ARG A 134 -20.93 19.12 5.63
CA ARG A 134 -21.56 18.23 6.61
C ARG A 134 -20.52 17.28 7.21
N ILE A 135 -19.58 16.76 6.43
CA ILE A 135 -18.45 15.96 6.96
C ILE A 135 -17.66 16.77 7.99
N SER A 136 -17.42 18.05 7.72
CA SER A 136 -16.62 18.92 8.58
C SER A 136 -17.33 19.40 9.86
N SER A 137 -18.60 19.08 10.05
CA SER A 137 -19.35 19.48 11.27
C SER A 137 -19.08 18.58 12.47
N HIS A 138 -18.39 17.45 12.27
CA HIS A 138 -18.05 16.48 13.30
C HIS A 138 -16.59 16.04 13.13
N SER A 139 -15.94 15.71 14.22
CA SER A 139 -14.66 15.00 14.24
C SER A 139 -14.83 13.54 13.81
N LEU A 140 -13.72 12.84 13.54
CA LEU A 140 -13.74 11.41 13.25
C LEU A 140 -14.34 10.61 14.40
N GLU A 141 -14.04 10.98 15.63
CA GLU A 141 -14.57 10.35 16.86
C GLU A 141 -16.09 10.52 16.97
N GLU A 142 -16.58 11.72 16.74
CA GLU A 142 -18.04 12.02 16.77
C GLU A 142 -18.76 11.26 15.65
N TRP A 143 -18.19 11.20 14.44
CA TRP A 143 -18.74 10.40 13.35
C TRP A 143 -18.76 8.91 13.68
N ALA A 144 -17.67 8.39 14.26
CA ALA A 144 -17.58 6.99 14.66
C ALA A 144 -18.66 6.62 15.67
N THR A 145 -18.89 7.51 16.66
CA THR A 145 -19.93 7.31 17.68
C THR A 145 -21.33 7.44 17.08
N GLU A 146 -21.59 8.43 16.21
CA GLU A 146 -22.90 8.63 15.57
C GLU A 146 -23.28 7.42 14.70
N ILE A 147 -22.32 6.90 13.92
CA ILE A 147 -22.58 5.83 12.94
C ILE A 147 -22.53 4.44 13.59
N GLY A 148 -21.60 4.19 14.51
CA GLY A 148 -21.43 2.90 15.20
C GLY A 148 -22.45 2.68 16.31
N GLY A 149 -23.01 3.77 16.87
CA GLY A 149 -24.04 3.71 17.91
C GLY A 149 -23.56 2.97 19.17
N CYS A 150 -24.29 1.92 19.55
CA CYS A 150 -23.98 1.12 20.75
C CYS A 150 -22.98 -0.02 20.47
N ASP A 151 -22.57 -0.27 19.24
CA ASP A 151 -21.57 -1.31 18.92
C ASP A 151 -20.14 -0.77 19.09
N ALA A 152 -19.52 -1.06 20.23
CA ALA A 152 -18.17 -0.60 20.56
C ALA A 152 -17.11 -1.08 19.54
N VAL A 153 -17.31 -2.26 18.95
CA VAL A 153 -16.39 -2.80 17.92
C VAL A 153 -16.54 -2.00 16.63
N ASP A 154 -17.74 -1.63 16.28
CA ASP A 154 -18.02 -0.84 15.08
C ASP A 154 -17.53 0.61 15.24
N VAL A 155 -17.71 1.20 16.44
CA VAL A 155 -17.13 2.53 16.78
C VAL A 155 -15.60 2.48 16.66
N MET A 156 -14.95 1.46 17.24
CA MET A 156 -13.50 1.27 17.13
C MET A 156 -13.06 1.09 15.68
N ALA A 157 -13.78 0.29 14.89
CA ALA A 157 -13.49 0.06 13.49
C ALA A 157 -13.49 1.37 12.68
N LEU A 158 -14.50 2.22 12.86
CA LEU A 158 -14.60 3.52 12.21
C LEU A 158 -13.47 4.46 12.65
N ARG A 159 -13.22 4.55 13.96
CA ARG A 159 -12.21 5.42 14.56
C ARG A 159 -10.79 5.06 14.12
N THR A 160 -10.50 3.77 14.02
CA THR A 160 -9.19 3.27 13.61
C THR A 160 -9.06 3.02 12.11
N LEU A 161 -10.06 3.37 11.30
CA LEU A 161 -10.09 3.19 9.83
C LEU A 161 -9.97 1.73 9.37
N HIS A 162 -10.48 0.79 10.17
CA HIS A 162 -10.44 -0.64 9.87
C HIS A 162 -11.82 -1.22 9.57
N PRO A 163 -11.94 -2.25 8.73
CA PRO A 163 -13.16 -3.04 8.65
C PRO A 163 -13.47 -3.73 9.98
N THR A 164 -14.75 -3.79 10.35
CA THR A 164 -15.21 -4.38 11.62
C THR A 164 -14.72 -5.82 11.81
N TRP A 165 -14.63 -6.62 10.74
CA TRP A 165 -14.14 -7.99 10.83
C TRP A 165 -12.65 -8.08 11.20
N ILE A 166 -11.82 -7.11 10.77
CA ILE A 166 -10.41 -7.01 11.17
C ILE A 166 -10.31 -6.72 12.66
N VAL A 167 -11.06 -5.75 13.15
CA VAL A 167 -11.10 -5.43 14.59
C VAL A 167 -11.47 -6.66 15.40
N LYS A 168 -12.50 -7.42 14.98
CA LYS A 168 -12.88 -8.69 15.63
C LYS A 168 -11.78 -9.74 15.60
N ALA A 169 -11.07 -9.85 14.47
CA ALA A 169 -9.97 -10.81 14.32
C ALA A 169 -8.80 -10.46 15.27
N PHE A 170 -8.43 -9.19 15.35
CA PHE A 170 -7.41 -8.72 16.30
C PHE A 170 -7.87 -8.89 17.76
N GLN A 171 -9.13 -8.53 18.06
CA GLN A 171 -9.69 -8.68 19.41
C GLN A 171 -9.63 -10.13 19.92
N ASN A 172 -9.77 -11.11 19.05
CA ASN A 172 -9.67 -12.53 19.41
C ASN A 172 -8.23 -12.97 19.74
N ARG A 173 -7.22 -12.16 19.45
CA ARG A 173 -5.79 -12.49 19.60
C ARG A 173 -5.07 -11.59 20.58
N LEU A 174 -5.46 -10.32 20.64
CA LEU A 174 -4.85 -9.29 21.47
C LEU A 174 -5.74 -9.00 22.66
N GLY A 175 -5.15 -8.62 23.79
CA GLY A 175 -5.87 -8.06 24.92
C GLY A 175 -6.56 -6.74 24.57
N ALA A 176 -7.56 -6.35 25.36
CA ALA A 176 -8.29 -5.10 25.13
C ALA A 176 -7.36 -3.85 25.13
N ASP A 177 -6.34 -3.89 25.99
CA ASP A 177 -5.39 -2.78 26.14
C ASP A 177 -4.43 -2.64 24.93
N GLU A 178 -4.17 -3.73 24.22
CA GLU A 178 -3.27 -3.75 23.06
C GLU A 178 -4.02 -3.52 21.74
N LEU A 179 -5.31 -3.83 21.67
CA LEU A 179 -6.10 -3.83 20.44
C LEU A 179 -6.08 -2.47 19.74
N GLU A 180 -6.41 -1.41 20.45
CA GLU A 180 -6.47 -0.07 19.85
C GLU A 180 -5.09 0.42 19.42
N ALA A 181 -4.07 0.20 20.25
CA ALA A 181 -2.70 0.57 19.95
C ALA A 181 -2.18 -0.15 18.67
N ALA A 182 -2.50 -1.45 18.52
CA ALA A 182 -2.14 -2.22 17.33
C ALA A 182 -2.84 -1.69 16.07
N LEU A 183 -4.15 -1.42 16.14
CA LEU A 183 -4.91 -0.88 15.02
C LEU A 183 -4.44 0.53 14.61
N LEU A 184 -4.05 1.37 15.57
CA LEU A 184 -3.51 2.69 15.27
C LEU A 184 -2.09 2.59 14.67
N ALA A 185 -1.28 1.65 15.16
CA ALA A 185 0.06 1.42 14.60
C ALA A 185 0.02 0.98 13.12
N ASP A 186 -1.00 0.23 12.70
CA ASP A 186 -1.20 -0.14 11.30
C ASP A 186 -1.48 1.08 10.38
N ASN A 187 -1.91 2.20 10.96
CA ASN A 187 -2.16 3.44 10.21
C ASN A 187 -0.94 4.35 10.10
N GLU A 188 0.12 4.08 10.87
CA GLU A 188 1.34 4.89 10.80
C GLU A 188 2.00 4.77 9.41
N PRO A 189 2.39 5.90 8.80
CA PRO A 189 3.07 5.87 7.52
C PRO A 189 4.38 5.07 7.62
N SER A 190 4.52 4.04 6.81
CA SER A 190 5.77 3.27 6.78
C SER A 190 6.90 4.10 6.17
N VAL A 191 8.01 4.16 6.88
CA VAL A 191 9.26 4.68 6.32
C VAL A 191 9.87 3.59 5.42
N PRO A 192 10.27 3.90 4.18
CA PRO A 192 10.87 2.90 3.31
C PRO A 192 12.07 2.23 3.96
N THR A 193 12.07 0.91 3.96
CA THR A 193 13.23 0.09 4.33
C THR A 193 13.88 -0.41 3.05
N LEU A 194 15.15 -0.16 2.92
CA LEU A 194 15.98 -0.59 1.80
C LEU A 194 16.77 -1.84 2.19
N VAL A 195 17.06 -2.68 1.23
CA VAL A 195 17.86 -3.89 1.42
C VAL A 195 18.89 -4.01 0.31
N VAL A 196 20.14 -4.27 0.64
CA VAL A 196 21.17 -4.60 -0.35
C VAL A 196 20.96 -6.00 -0.93
N ARG A 197 21.46 -6.22 -2.12
CA ARG A 197 21.62 -7.56 -2.70
C ARG A 197 22.99 -8.05 -2.32
N PRO A 198 23.14 -9.09 -1.47
CA PRO A 198 24.43 -9.60 -1.03
C PRO A 198 25.32 -9.94 -2.22
N GLY A 199 26.58 -9.51 -2.18
CA GLY A 199 27.53 -9.63 -3.29
C GLY A 199 27.44 -8.54 -4.38
N LEU A 200 26.43 -7.65 -4.35
CA LEU A 200 26.31 -6.54 -5.31
C LEU A 200 26.45 -5.17 -4.67
N ALA A 201 26.10 -5.02 -3.41
CA ALA A 201 26.24 -3.76 -2.68
C ALA A 201 26.43 -4.04 -1.19
N GLU A 202 27.07 -3.08 -0.52
CA GLU A 202 27.21 -3.06 0.92
C GLU A 202 26.16 -2.14 1.56
N ARG A 203 25.81 -2.43 2.82
CA ARG A 203 24.75 -1.68 3.54
C ARG A 203 25.08 -0.19 3.66
N GLU A 204 26.35 0.15 3.72
CA GLU A 204 26.88 1.52 3.78
C GLU A 204 26.48 2.37 2.56
N GLU A 205 26.27 1.74 1.41
CA GLU A 205 25.79 2.43 0.19
C GLU A 205 24.33 2.91 0.30
N LEU A 206 23.59 2.40 1.27
CA LEU A 206 22.20 2.83 1.54
C LEU A 206 22.13 4.04 2.49
N MET A 207 23.24 4.48 3.04
CA MET A 207 23.26 5.63 3.96
C MET A 207 23.03 6.98 3.23
N PRO A 208 22.56 8.03 3.91
CA PRO A 208 22.21 8.08 5.33
C PRO A 208 20.88 7.38 5.63
N GLY A 209 20.79 6.73 6.80
CA GLY A 209 19.59 6.03 7.29
C GLY A 209 19.91 5.30 8.59
N THR A 210 18.94 4.61 9.16
CA THR A 210 19.12 3.82 10.36
C THR A 210 19.19 2.34 9.97
N PRO A 211 20.29 1.62 10.30
CA PRO A 211 20.35 0.18 10.12
C PRO A 211 19.14 -0.53 10.74
N THR A 212 18.61 -1.53 10.06
CA THR A 212 17.54 -2.36 10.60
C THR A 212 18.02 -3.10 11.86
N ARG A 213 17.10 -3.39 12.75
CA ARG A 213 17.43 -3.97 14.08
C ARG A 213 17.95 -5.41 13.98
N TYR A 214 17.38 -6.19 13.11
CA TYR A 214 17.61 -7.63 13.05
C TYR A 214 18.20 -8.10 11.73
N SER A 215 17.89 -7.43 10.62
CA SER A 215 18.45 -7.78 9.31
C SER A 215 19.83 -7.14 9.14
N PRO A 216 20.85 -7.93 8.74
CA PRO A 216 22.18 -7.38 8.47
C PRO A 216 22.27 -6.57 7.16
N TRP A 217 21.24 -6.66 6.31
CA TRP A 217 21.24 -6.09 4.95
C TRP A 217 20.39 -4.83 4.80
N GLY A 218 19.60 -4.49 5.83
CA GLY A 218 18.58 -3.47 5.76
C GLY A 218 18.97 -2.12 6.34
N VAL A 219 18.37 -1.05 5.77
CA VAL A 219 18.43 0.33 6.29
C VAL A 219 17.05 0.98 6.17
N VAL A 220 16.53 1.48 7.27
CA VAL A 220 15.33 2.34 7.27
C VAL A 220 15.79 3.73 6.82
N ARG A 221 15.25 4.18 5.68
CA ARG A 221 15.69 5.42 5.05
C ARG A 221 14.51 6.28 4.58
N PRO A 222 14.26 7.42 5.22
CA PRO A 222 13.28 8.39 4.73
C PRO A 222 13.63 8.93 3.35
N GLY A 223 12.62 9.28 2.57
CA GLY A 223 12.77 9.87 1.24
C GLY A 223 12.46 8.90 0.11
N ASN A 224 12.80 9.31 -1.11
CA ASN A 224 12.51 8.51 -2.29
C ASN A 224 13.60 7.42 -2.48
N PRO A 225 13.24 6.12 -2.46
CA PRO A 225 14.20 5.04 -2.73
C PRO A 225 14.98 5.19 -4.04
N SER A 226 14.38 5.80 -5.07
CA SER A 226 15.01 6.03 -6.36
C SER A 226 16.16 7.04 -6.32
N ASP A 227 16.33 7.79 -5.23
CA ASP A 227 17.49 8.70 -5.06
C ASP A 227 18.76 7.94 -4.71
N VAL A 228 18.64 6.66 -4.30
CA VAL A 228 19.79 5.81 -3.96
C VAL A 228 20.32 5.13 -5.24
N ALA A 229 21.61 5.31 -5.52
CA ALA A 229 22.25 4.76 -6.72
C ALA A 229 22.12 3.22 -6.77
N ALA A 230 22.43 2.53 -5.69
CA ALA A 230 22.33 1.07 -5.61
C ALA A 230 20.91 0.55 -5.92
N VAL A 231 19.85 1.29 -5.55
CA VAL A 231 18.47 0.93 -5.88
C VAL A 231 18.19 1.12 -7.37
N ARG A 232 18.61 2.24 -7.97
CA ARG A 232 18.43 2.49 -9.41
C ARG A 232 19.16 1.46 -10.28
N GLU A 233 20.30 1.01 -9.80
CA GLU A 233 21.16 0.03 -10.49
C GLU A 233 20.74 -1.41 -10.26
N GLY A 234 19.72 -1.66 -9.40
CA GLY A 234 19.23 -3.00 -9.09
C GLY A 234 20.15 -3.79 -8.14
N ARG A 235 21.16 -3.13 -7.52
CA ARG A 235 22.06 -3.71 -6.51
C ARG A 235 21.46 -3.68 -5.10
N ALA A 236 20.39 -2.92 -4.92
CA ALA A 236 19.56 -2.86 -3.73
C ALA A 236 18.08 -2.76 -4.13
N GLY A 237 17.19 -2.85 -3.15
CA GLY A 237 15.74 -2.71 -3.39
C GLY A 237 15.00 -2.21 -2.16
N VAL A 238 13.68 -2.00 -2.31
CA VAL A 238 12.78 -1.71 -1.20
C VAL A 238 12.22 -3.03 -0.69
N GLN A 239 12.39 -3.30 0.60
CA GLN A 239 11.84 -4.50 1.24
C GLN A 239 11.75 -4.28 2.75
N ASP A 240 10.58 -4.55 3.32
CA ASP A 240 10.39 -4.49 4.77
C ASP A 240 11.29 -5.46 5.53
N GLU A 241 11.71 -5.07 6.76
CA GLU A 241 12.61 -5.88 7.58
C GLU A 241 12.03 -7.27 7.87
N GLY A 242 10.72 -7.36 8.18
CA GLY A 242 10.06 -8.64 8.40
C GLY A 242 10.20 -9.60 7.22
N SER A 243 10.08 -9.08 5.99
CA SER A 243 10.31 -9.85 4.76
C SER A 243 11.78 -10.29 4.59
N GLN A 244 12.73 -9.48 5.06
CA GLN A 244 14.16 -9.84 5.06
C GLN A 244 14.44 -10.95 6.09
N LEU A 245 13.76 -10.91 7.26
CA LEU A 245 13.92 -11.92 8.31
C LEU A 245 13.46 -13.32 7.88
N VAL A 246 12.45 -13.41 7.03
CA VAL A 246 12.03 -14.71 6.43
C VAL A 246 13.19 -15.32 5.64
N ILE A 247 13.92 -14.52 4.86
CA ILE A 247 15.08 -14.98 4.11
C ILE A 247 16.25 -15.32 5.04
N LEU A 248 16.47 -14.53 6.09
CA LEU A 248 17.48 -14.81 7.10
C LEU A 248 17.21 -16.15 7.82
N ALA A 249 15.94 -16.43 8.14
CA ALA A 249 15.54 -17.69 8.75
C ALA A 249 15.83 -18.89 7.82
N LEU A 250 15.54 -18.77 6.52
CA LEU A 250 15.86 -19.82 5.54
C LEU A 250 17.38 -20.01 5.44
N LEU A 251 18.16 -18.94 5.34
CA LEU A 251 19.62 -19.01 5.29
C LEU A 251 20.17 -19.73 6.52
N ARG A 252 19.75 -19.35 7.72
CA ARG A 252 20.17 -20.00 8.98
C ARG A 252 19.83 -21.48 9.03
N ALA A 253 18.66 -21.86 8.54
CA ALA A 253 18.27 -23.25 8.44
C ALA A 253 19.12 -24.01 7.42
N ALA A 254 19.44 -23.41 6.29
CA ALA A 254 20.31 -24.01 5.26
C ALA A 254 21.75 -24.17 5.77
N GLU A 255 22.31 -23.17 6.43
CA GLU A 255 23.63 -23.24 7.07
C GLU A 255 23.72 -24.37 8.12
N ALA A 256 22.71 -24.43 9.01
CA ALA A 256 22.70 -25.42 10.09
C ALA A 256 22.60 -26.89 9.59
N ASN A 257 21.98 -27.09 8.43
CA ASN A 257 21.73 -28.42 7.88
C ASN A 257 22.56 -28.75 6.61
N GLY A 258 23.44 -27.85 6.16
CA GLY A 258 24.19 -28.01 4.92
C GLY A 258 23.32 -28.06 3.66
N CYS A 259 22.17 -27.41 3.68
CA CYS A 259 21.15 -27.46 2.61
C CYS A 259 21.45 -26.44 1.51
N PHE A 260 22.50 -26.62 0.75
CA PHE A 260 22.90 -25.82 -0.41
C PHE A 260 22.73 -26.62 -1.72
N GLY A 261 22.89 -25.93 -2.87
CA GLY A 261 22.80 -26.50 -4.21
C GLY A 261 21.62 -25.96 -5.02
N GLN A 262 20.39 -26.26 -4.65
CA GLN A 262 19.20 -25.71 -5.31
C GLN A 262 18.18 -25.25 -4.29
N TRP A 263 17.78 -23.99 -4.41
CA TRP A 263 16.72 -23.39 -3.61
C TRP A 263 15.49 -23.07 -4.46
N LEU A 264 14.33 -23.11 -3.85
CA LEU A 264 13.04 -22.80 -4.49
C LEU A 264 12.36 -21.65 -3.74
N ASP A 265 11.92 -20.64 -4.47
CA ASP A 265 10.92 -19.67 -4.01
C ASP A 265 9.59 -19.97 -4.72
N LEU A 266 8.62 -20.50 -3.97
CA LEU A 266 7.40 -21.09 -4.55
C LEU A 266 6.32 -20.03 -4.87
N CYS A 267 6.41 -18.83 -4.28
CA CYS A 267 5.47 -17.73 -4.47
C CYS A 267 6.24 -16.40 -4.64
N ALA A 268 7.03 -16.33 -5.69
CA ALA A 268 8.12 -15.36 -5.84
C ALA A 268 7.73 -13.89 -6.07
N GLY A 269 6.53 -13.64 -6.63
CA GLY A 269 6.14 -12.30 -7.05
C GLY A 269 5.90 -11.30 -5.91
N PRO A 270 6.33 -10.07 -6.04
CA PRO A 270 6.92 -9.42 -7.23
C PRO A 270 8.47 -9.48 -7.32
N GLY A 271 9.17 -10.36 -6.58
CA GLY A 271 10.60 -10.59 -6.71
C GLY A 271 11.48 -10.05 -5.59
N GLY A 272 10.92 -9.36 -4.59
CA GLY A 272 11.71 -8.78 -3.49
C GLY A 272 12.46 -9.83 -2.68
N LYS A 273 11.76 -10.88 -2.22
CA LYS A 273 12.36 -12.00 -1.48
C LYS A 273 13.28 -12.83 -2.36
N SER A 274 12.84 -13.16 -3.59
CA SER A 274 13.65 -13.88 -4.57
C SER A 274 14.98 -13.18 -4.85
N ALA A 275 15.00 -11.86 -4.97
CA ALA A 275 16.22 -11.13 -5.27
C ALA A 275 17.22 -11.14 -4.08
N LEU A 276 16.74 -11.01 -2.84
CA LEU A 276 17.60 -11.17 -1.67
C LEU A 276 18.14 -12.61 -1.58
N LEU A 277 17.24 -13.60 -1.78
CA LEU A 277 17.60 -15.02 -1.75
C LEU A 277 18.59 -15.38 -2.85
N ALA A 278 18.44 -14.83 -4.07
CA ALA A 278 19.37 -15.05 -5.17
C ALA A 278 20.77 -14.49 -4.89
N GLY A 279 20.86 -13.29 -4.30
CA GLY A 279 22.12 -12.71 -3.87
C GLY A 279 22.87 -13.62 -2.88
N LEU A 280 22.16 -14.18 -1.91
CA LEU A 280 22.72 -15.14 -0.96
C LEU A 280 23.07 -16.48 -1.64
N ALA A 281 22.21 -16.98 -2.51
CA ALA A 281 22.46 -18.21 -3.26
C ALA A 281 23.76 -18.11 -4.07
N SER A 282 24.02 -16.97 -4.71
CA SER A 282 25.25 -16.72 -5.47
C SER A 282 26.51 -16.76 -4.60
N GLN A 283 26.42 -16.39 -3.32
CA GLN A 283 27.55 -16.44 -2.38
C GLN A 283 27.86 -17.86 -1.91
N HIS A 284 26.91 -18.79 -2.07
CA HIS A 284 26.99 -20.18 -1.62
C HIS A 284 27.03 -21.22 -2.77
N ASP A 285 27.35 -20.79 -3.98
CA ASP A 285 27.31 -21.62 -5.20
C ASP A 285 25.98 -22.39 -5.35
N THR A 286 24.89 -21.71 -5.00
CA THR A 286 23.54 -22.26 -4.97
C THR A 286 22.69 -21.61 -6.07
N ARG A 287 21.81 -22.38 -6.70
CA ARG A 287 20.90 -21.92 -7.75
C ARG A 287 19.53 -21.63 -7.16
N LEU A 288 18.88 -20.56 -7.62
CA LEU A 288 17.52 -20.25 -7.25
C LEU A 288 16.56 -20.53 -8.40
N THR A 289 15.51 -21.30 -8.14
CA THR A 289 14.31 -21.37 -8.97
C THR A 289 13.20 -20.59 -8.29
N ALA A 290 12.58 -19.66 -9.01
CA ALA A 290 11.47 -18.84 -8.56
C ALA A 290 10.21 -19.21 -9.34
N VAL A 291 9.09 -19.46 -8.65
CA VAL A 291 7.79 -19.79 -9.25
C VAL A 291 6.80 -18.67 -8.94
N GLU A 292 6.10 -18.22 -9.95
CA GLU A 292 5.01 -17.23 -9.81
C GLU A 292 3.83 -17.62 -10.70
N LEU A 293 2.62 -17.50 -10.18
CA LEU A 293 1.40 -17.90 -10.88
C LEU A 293 1.09 -17.01 -12.09
N HIS A 294 1.31 -15.70 -11.95
CA HIS A 294 0.92 -14.70 -12.96
C HIS A 294 2.12 -14.26 -13.80
N GLU A 295 2.01 -14.38 -15.13
CA GLU A 295 3.06 -14.03 -16.09
C GLU A 295 3.62 -12.62 -15.87
N HIS A 296 2.74 -11.60 -15.77
CA HIS A 296 3.18 -10.22 -15.56
C HIS A 296 3.96 -10.02 -14.25
N ARG A 297 3.72 -10.83 -13.22
CA ARG A 297 4.49 -10.81 -11.96
C ARG A 297 5.77 -11.62 -12.08
N ALA A 298 5.76 -12.71 -12.82
CA ALA A 298 6.96 -13.47 -13.15
C ALA A 298 7.98 -12.60 -13.92
N ASP A 299 7.51 -11.73 -14.83
CA ASP A 299 8.36 -10.73 -15.49
C ASP A 299 9.02 -9.76 -14.51
N LEU A 300 8.30 -9.34 -13.45
CA LEU A 300 8.88 -8.51 -12.40
C LEU A 300 9.96 -9.27 -11.61
N VAL A 301 9.73 -10.54 -11.30
CA VAL A 301 10.72 -11.43 -10.67
C VAL A 301 11.96 -11.55 -11.56
N ALA A 302 11.78 -11.85 -12.83
CA ALA A 302 12.89 -11.98 -13.80
C ALA A 302 13.69 -10.66 -13.88
N LYS A 303 13.01 -9.52 -13.90
CA LYS A 303 13.66 -8.20 -13.87
C LYS A 303 14.45 -7.98 -12.58
N ALA A 304 13.92 -8.39 -11.43
CA ALA A 304 14.59 -8.26 -10.14
C ALA A 304 15.83 -9.14 -10.01
N LEU A 305 15.85 -10.28 -10.68
CA LEU A 305 16.99 -11.21 -10.69
C LEU A 305 18.05 -10.85 -11.74
N LYS A 306 17.73 -10.03 -12.74
CA LYS A 306 18.59 -9.78 -13.92
C LYS A 306 20.02 -9.31 -13.58
N THR A 307 20.18 -8.54 -12.50
CA THR A 307 21.47 -7.99 -12.09
C THR A 307 22.26 -8.92 -11.18
N ILE A 308 21.65 -10.00 -10.70
CA ILE A 308 22.25 -10.89 -9.70
C ILE A 308 23.02 -12.01 -10.42
N PRO A 309 24.32 -12.20 -10.11
CA PRO A 309 25.11 -13.29 -10.70
C PRO A 309 24.53 -14.67 -10.34
N GLY A 310 24.69 -15.63 -11.23
CA GLY A 310 24.30 -17.01 -11.01
C GLY A 310 23.27 -17.50 -12.02
N ASP A 311 23.00 -18.80 -11.99
CA ASP A 311 22.01 -19.47 -12.84
C ASP A 311 20.65 -19.49 -12.11
N HIS A 312 19.95 -18.35 -12.15
CA HIS A 312 18.63 -18.21 -11.54
C HIS A 312 17.53 -18.40 -12.58
N ARG A 313 16.50 -19.16 -12.23
CA ARG A 313 15.41 -19.51 -13.13
C ARG A 313 14.08 -18.98 -12.61
N VAL A 314 13.26 -18.41 -13.50
CA VAL A 314 11.87 -18.01 -13.21
C VAL A 314 10.92 -18.86 -14.03
N ILE A 315 9.87 -19.39 -13.40
CA ILE A 315 8.86 -20.25 -14.00
C ILE A 315 7.49 -19.67 -13.69
N THR A 316 6.69 -19.46 -14.75
CA THR A 316 5.27 -19.13 -14.55
C THR A 316 4.49 -20.43 -14.39
N ALA A 317 4.00 -20.68 -13.16
CA ALA A 317 3.27 -21.90 -12.83
C ALA A 317 2.48 -21.75 -11.53
N ASP A 318 1.50 -22.64 -11.34
CA ASP A 318 0.80 -22.79 -10.07
C ASP A 318 1.70 -23.45 -9.04
N GLY A 319 2.02 -22.73 -7.95
CA GLY A 319 2.87 -23.24 -6.85
C GLY A 319 2.29 -24.45 -6.11
N THR A 320 0.99 -24.71 -6.24
CA THR A 320 0.36 -25.92 -5.67
C THR A 320 0.65 -27.19 -6.50
N ARG A 321 1.01 -27.02 -7.78
CA ARG A 321 1.36 -28.08 -8.73
C ARG A 321 2.51 -27.65 -9.65
N PRO A 322 3.67 -27.29 -9.09
CA PRO A 322 4.76 -26.77 -9.89
C PRO A 322 5.30 -27.87 -10.83
N PRO A 323 5.68 -27.52 -12.07
CA PRO A 323 6.27 -28.46 -13.02
C PRO A 323 7.73 -28.75 -12.67
N LEU A 324 7.97 -29.22 -11.45
CA LEU A 324 9.29 -29.45 -10.87
C LEU A 324 9.35 -30.88 -10.31
N PRO A 325 10.51 -31.54 -10.39
CA PRO A 325 10.68 -32.86 -9.80
C PRO A 325 10.50 -32.81 -8.28
N ALA A 326 9.87 -33.82 -7.71
CA ALA A 326 9.77 -33.98 -6.27
C ALA A 326 11.14 -34.13 -5.64
N GLN A 327 11.31 -33.58 -4.42
CA GLN A 327 12.55 -33.72 -3.61
C GLN A 327 13.84 -33.24 -4.32
N SER A 328 13.72 -32.27 -5.24
CA SER A 328 14.85 -31.74 -6.02
C SER A 328 15.49 -30.49 -5.44
N PHE A 329 14.94 -29.94 -4.37
CA PHE A 329 15.42 -28.70 -3.75
C PHE A 329 15.92 -28.95 -2.33
N ALA A 330 17.08 -28.37 -2.01
CA ALA A 330 17.70 -28.43 -0.69
C ALA A 330 16.96 -27.55 0.33
N ALA A 331 16.40 -26.40 -0.13
CA ALA A 331 15.56 -25.55 0.70
C ALA A 331 14.42 -24.93 -0.14
N VAL A 332 13.27 -24.71 0.49
CA VAL A 332 12.07 -24.15 -0.14
C VAL A 332 11.55 -22.99 0.69
N LEU A 333 11.39 -21.84 0.05
CA LEU A 333 10.64 -20.71 0.56
C LEU A 333 9.21 -20.80 0.04
N ALA A 334 8.23 -20.79 0.95
CA ALA A 334 6.82 -20.71 0.61
C ALA A 334 6.18 -19.51 1.33
N ASP A 335 6.45 -18.31 0.82
CA ASP A 335 5.78 -17.08 1.25
C ASP A 335 4.47 -16.93 0.50
N VAL A 336 3.46 -17.67 0.95
CA VAL A 336 2.19 -17.80 0.25
C VAL A 336 1.34 -16.55 0.34
N PRO A 337 0.46 -16.30 -0.65
CA PRO A 337 -0.48 -15.19 -0.62
C PRO A 337 -1.31 -15.16 0.67
N CYS A 338 -1.41 -13.98 1.26
CA CYS A 338 -2.21 -13.75 2.48
C CYS A 338 -3.17 -12.57 2.26
N SER A 339 -3.93 -12.18 3.30
CA SER A 339 -4.82 -11.02 3.25
C SER A 339 -4.09 -9.68 3.08
N GLY A 340 -2.79 -9.61 3.38
CA GLY A 340 -2.00 -8.39 3.29
C GLY A 340 -2.40 -7.33 4.31
N LEU A 341 -2.92 -7.73 5.47
CA LEU A 341 -3.23 -6.81 6.57
C LEU A 341 -1.99 -5.98 6.93
N GLY A 342 -2.14 -4.67 7.06
CA GLY A 342 -1.04 -3.74 7.35
C GLY A 342 -0.22 -3.28 6.14
N SER A 343 -0.36 -3.90 4.97
CA SER A 343 0.45 -3.50 3.80
C SER A 343 -0.25 -2.54 2.84
N VAL A 344 -1.58 -2.47 2.78
CA VAL A 344 -2.31 -1.61 1.83
C VAL A 344 -3.78 -1.41 2.19
N SER A 345 -4.38 -0.48 1.48
CA SER A 345 -5.80 -0.15 1.46
C SER A 345 -6.70 -1.39 1.60
N TYR A 346 -7.46 -1.41 2.67
CA TYR A 346 -8.46 -2.44 2.96
C TYR A 346 -9.67 -2.43 1.99
N THR A 347 -9.61 -1.67 0.91
CA THR A 347 -10.70 -1.47 -0.04
C THR A 347 -11.20 -2.74 -0.70
N HIS A 348 -10.35 -3.77 -0.76
CA HIS A 348 -10.66 -5.04 -1.40
C HIS A 348 -10.68 -6.22 -0.43
N LEU A 349 -10.47 -5.97 0.87
CA LEU A 349 -10.56 -7.01 1.89
C LEU A 349 -12.02 -7.21 2.30
N THR A 350 -12.77 -7.86 1.44
CA THR A 350 -13.99 -8.55 1.88
C THR A 350 -13.57 -9.89 2.50
N LEU A 351 -14.27 -10.31 3.56
CA LEU A 351 -14.19 -11.71 3.97
C LEU A 351 -14.43 -12.56 2.72
N PRO A 352 -13.56 -13.54 2.41
CA PRO A 352 -13.83 -14.46 1.32
C PRO A 352 -15.16 -15.13 1.60
N THR A 353 -16.19 -14.70 0.86
CA THR A 353 -17.44 -15.45 0.79
C THR A 353 -17.13 -16.67 -0.04
N ASN A 354 -16.88 -17.80 0.64
CA ASN A 354 -16.76 -19.14 0.04
C ASN A 354 -15.76 -19.26 -1.13
N ARG A 355 -14.48 -19.07 -0.89
CA ARG A 355 -13.47 -19.84 -1.58
C ARG A 355 -12.84 -20.76 -0.54
N GLU A 356 -13.22 -22.02 -0.63
CA GLU A 356 -12.50 -23.12 0.00
C GLU A 356 -11.03 -22.98 -0.35
N VAL A 357 -10.20 -22.96 0.69
CA VAL A 357 -8.74 -23.02 0.56
C VAL A 357 -8.34 -24.43 0.17
#